data_79385d1ba28a955b7ed6c1ac46b30413
#
_entry.id   79385d1ba28a955b7ed6c1ac46b30413
#
_cell.length_a   1.000
_cell.length_b   1.000
_cell.length_c   1.000
_cell.angle_alpha   90.00
_cell.angle_beta   90.00
_cell.angle_gamma   90.00
#
_symmetry.space_group_name_H-M   'P 1'
#
loop_
_entity.id
_entity.type
_entity.pdbx_description
1 polymer ?
#
loop_
_entity_poly.entity_id
_entity_poly.type
_entity_poly.pdbx_seq_one_letter_code
_entity_poly.pdbx_strand_id
1 'polypeptide(L)'
;MIYDTLNNLPNYLGMSENLDAVIEFVMARDINNLPAGKTRILGEKAVVTVSTVTPQPGDKAPFVRRDTHLTLETDLEGSELFEVSLGEFSPTKPTDEAADITVGSAGTSIAGMLCEGRFALYLAGEPYKSGLKAKGCGKLKKAVFTIELDEDAEETEA
;
A
#
# COMPACT_ATOMS: atom_id res chain seq x y z
N MET A 1 3.34 3.71 -9.43
CA MET A 1 2.54 2.59 -8.89
C MET A 1 2.75 1.34 -9.72
N ILE A 2 2.77 0.19 -9.07
CA ILE A 2 2.81 -1.11 -9.75
C ILE A 2 1.51 -1.84 -9.43
N TYR A 3 0.88 -2.40 -10.45
CA TYR A 3 -0.38 -3.13 -10.32
C TYR A 3 -0.26 -4.44 -11.10
N ASP A 4 -0.41 -5.57 -10.42
CA ASP A 4 -0.20 -6.88 -11.04
C ASP A 4 -0.91 -7.97 -10.23
N THR A 5 -0.82 -9.21 -10.70
CA THR A 5 -1.31 -10.35 -9.94
C THR A 5 -0.29 -10.75 -8.88
N LEU A 6 -0.78 -11.31 -7.77
CA LEU A 6 0.10 -11.78 -6.71
C LEU A 6 1.08 -12.86 -7.22
N ASN A 7 0.68 -13.67 -8.20
CA ASN A 7 1.57 -14.68 -8.76
C ASN A 7 2.78 -14.07 -9.46
N ASN A 8 2.68 -12.83 -9.90
CA ASN A 8 3.78 -12.12 -10.55
C ASN A 8 4.65 -11.32 -9.57
N LEU A 9 4.31 -11.33 -8.29
CA LEU A 9 5.06 -10.57 -7.29
C LEU A 9 6.56 -10.88 -7.30
N PRO A 10 7.01 -12.15 -7.46
CA PRO A 10 8.43 -12.45 -7.54
C PRO A 10 9.19 -11.76 -8.68
N ASN A 11 8.49 -11.30 -9.71
CA ASN A 11 9.12 -10.58 -10.81
C ASN A 11 9.71 -9.23 -10.37
N TYR A 12 9.33 -8.76 -9.20
CA TYR A 12 9.76 -7.47 -8.67
C TYR A 12 10.88 -7.60 -7.62
N LEU A 13 11.43 -8.80 -7.45
CA LEU A 13 12.61 -8.99 -6.61
C LEU A 13 13.78 -8.21 -7.19
N GLY A 14 14.60 -7.64 -6.31
CA GLY A 14 15.76 -6.86 -6.70
C GLY A 14 15.54 -5.35 -6.73
N MET A 15 14.30 -4.88 -6.57
CA MET A 15 14.02 -3.45 -6.55
C MET A 15 14.41 -2.81 -5.22
N SER A 16 14.22 -3.52 -4.12
CA SER A 16 14.43 -3.02 -2.77
C SER A 16 14.62 -4.20 -1.84
N GLU A 17 15.63 -4.13 -0.97
CA GLU A 17 15.88 -5.21 0.00
C GLU A 17 14.71 -5.40 0.96
N ASN A 18 14.13 -4.29 1.42
CA ASN A 18 12.99 -4.37 2.34
C ASN A 18 11.75 -4.91 1.65
N LEU A 19 11.53 -4.55 0.39
CA LEU A 19 10.45 -5.11 -0.40
C LEU A 19 10.68 -6.60 -0.67
N ASP A 20 11.92 -7.01 -0.93
CA ASP A 20 12.24 -8.42 -1.16
C ASP A 20 11.84 -9.28 0.04
N ALA A 21 12.06 -8.77 1.26
CA ALA A 21 11.63 -9.48 2.47
C ALA A 21 10.11 -9.68 2.49
N VAL A 22 9.36 -8.69 2.05
CA VAL A 22 7.90 -8.79 1.97
C VAL A 22 7.48 -9.78 0.90
N ILE A 23 8.14 -9.75 -0.26
CA ILE A 23 7.83 -10.69 -1.35
C ILE A 23 8.07 -12.13 -0.87
N GLU A 24 9.19 -12.38 -0.23
CA GLU A 24 9.50 -13.71 0.31
C GLU A 24 8.49 -14.14 1.37
N PHE A 25 8.08 -13.21 2.23
CA PHE A 25 7.06 -13.46 3.25
C PHE A 25 5.73 -13.87 2.59
N VAL A 26 5.28 -13.17 1.56
CA VAL A 26 4.03 -13.45 0.87
C VAL A 26 4.10 -14.80 0.14
N MET A 27 5.22 -15.08 -0.53
CA MET A 27 5.34 -16.30 -1.32
C MET A 27 5.52 -17.56 -0.47
N ALA A 28 5.95 -17.41 0.78
CA ALA A 28 6.20 -18.54 1.67
C ALA A 28 4.95 -19.05 2.40
N ARG A 29 3.80 -18.38 2.26
CA ARG A 29 2.61 -18.70 3.04
C ARG A 29 1.33 -18.34 2.31
N ASP A 30 0.22 -18.79 2.87
CA ASP A 30 -1.10 -18.35 2.43
C ASP A 30 -1.48 -17.10 3.23
N ILE A 31 -1.48 -15.94 2.57
CA ILE A 31 -1.77 -14.68 3.23
C ILE A 31 -3.20 -14.59 3.76
N ASN A 32 -4.11 -15.44 3.27
CA ASN A 32 -5.47 -15.49 3.79
C ASN A 32 -5.51 -15.99 5.23
N ASN A 33 -4.45 -16.66 5.69
CA ASN A 33 -4.35 -17.16 7.05
C ASN A 33 -3.64 -16.21 8.01
N LEU A 34 -3.28 -15.01 7.55
CA LEU A 34 -2.68 -14.02 8.45
C LEU A 34 -3.67 -13.57 9.51
N PRO A 35 -3.22 -13.42 10.76
CA PRO A 35 -4.11 -12.94 11.82
C PRO A 35 -4.49 -11.47 11.60
N ALA A 36 -5.66 -11.10 12.13
CA ALA A 36 -6.05 -9.70 12.14
C ALA A 36 -5.05 -8.89 12.98
N GLY A 37 -4.82 -7.65 12.57
CA GLY A 37 -3.89 -6.77 13.26
C GLY A 37 -2.53 -6.75 12.59
N LYS A 38 -1.53 -6.31 13.35
CA LYS A 38 -0.18 -6.06 12.84
C LYS A 38 0.72 -7.28 13.04
N THR A 39 1.46 -7.65 11.98
CA THR A 39 2.50 -8.66 12.03
C THR A 39 3.80 -8.04 11.51
N ARG A 40 4.89 -8.20 12.27
CA ARG A 40 6.21 -7.73 11.84
C ARG A 40 6.82 -8.75 10.90
N ILE A 41 7.39 -8.25 9.80
CA ILE A 41 8.04 -9.08 8.77
C ILE A 41 9.55 -8.93 8.86
N LEU A 42 10.02 -7.70 8.95
CA LEU A 42 11.44 -7.34 9.06
C LEU A 42 11.57 -6.29 10.16
N GLY A 43 11.32 -6.70 11.41
CA GLY A 43 11.23 -5.76 12.51
C GLY A 43 10.17 -4.72 12.21
N GLU A 44 10.49 -3.46 12.46
CA GLU A 44 9.61 -2.34 12.13
C GLU A 44 9.80 -1.85 10.70
N LYS A 45 10.80 -2.35 9.99
CA LYS A 45 11.08 -1.91 8.60
C LYS A 45 10.04 -2.40 7.61
N ALA A 46 9.41 -3.51 7.88
CA ALA A 46 8.33 -4.02 7.05
C ALA A 46 7.32 -4.72 7.95
N VAL A 47 6.08 -4.25 7.87
CA VAL A 47 4.98 -4.79 8.68
C VAL A 47 3.75 -4.96 7.80
N VAL A 48 2.89 -5.90 8.16
CA VAL A 48 1.60 -6.06 7.50
C VAL A 48 0.49 -5.87 8.53
N THR A 49 -0.54 -5.14 8.13
CA THR A 49 -1.75 -4.96 8.94
C THR A 49 -2.92 -5.56 8.18
N VAL A 50 -3.60 -6.50 8.81
CA VAL A 50 -4.82 -7.11 8.26
C VAL A 50 -6.01 -6.52 8.98
N SER A 51 -6.94 -5.97 8.24
CA SER A 51 -8.13 -5.35 8.81
C SER A 51 -9.35 -5.56 7.92
N THR A 52 -10.53 -5.46 8.54
CA THR A 52 -11.79 -5.45 7.84
C THR A 52 -12.34 -4.04 7.90
N VAL A 53 -12.64 -3.45 6.75
CA VAL A 53 -13.08 -2.07 6.66
C VAL A 53 -14.34 -1.97 5.82
N THR A 54 -15.09 -0.88 6.02
CA THR A 54 -16.20 -0.52 5.15
C THR A 54 -15.69 0.43 4.09
N PRO A 55 -15.81 0.10 2.80
CA PRO A 55 -15.33 1.00 1.76
C PRO A 55 -16.03 2.35 1.81
N GLN A 56 -15.28 3.41 1.48
CA GLN A 56 -15.77 4.77 1.51
C GLN A 56 -16.12 5.25 0.10
N PRO A 57 -17.11 6.18 -0.03
CA PRO A 57 -17.34 6.85 -1.31
C PRO A 57 -16.06 7.57 -1.76
N GLY A 58 -15.72 7.45 -3.04
CA GLY A 58 -14.49 8.00 -3.58
C GLY A 58 -14.37 9.52 -3.47
N ASP A 59 -15.50 10.21 -3.55
CA ASP A 59 -15.54 11.68 -3.45
C ASP A 59 -15.29 12.20 -2.04
N LYS A 60 -15.40 11.34 -1.03
CA LYS A 60 -15.22 11.73 0.38
C LYS A 60 -13.88 11.33 0.95
N ALA A 61 -13.18 10.40 0.32
CA ALA A 61 -11.90 9.94 0.82
C ALA A 61 -10.78 10.91 0.40
N PRO A 62 -9.88 11.29 1.32
CA PRO A 62 -8.74 12.12 0.95
C PRO A 62 -7.67 11.27 0.28
N PHE A 63 -6.78 11.94 -0.47
CA PHE A 63 -5.53 11.33 -0.89
C PHE A 63 -4.56 11.29 0.30
N VAL A 64 -3.69 10.29 0.31
CA VAL A 64 -2.60 10.19 1.28
C VAL A 64 -1.29 10.03 0.53
N ARG A 65 -0.22 10.48 1.15
CA ARG A 65 1.13 10.34 0.59
C ARG A 65 2.05 9.89 1.72
N ARG A 66 2.89 8.90 1.41
CA ARG A 66 3.98 8.50 2.29
C ARG A 66 5.29 8.83 1.60
N ASP A 67 6.22 9.44 2.31
CA ASP A 67 7.47 9.92 1.72
C ASP A 67 8.64 8.98 1.96
N THR A 68 8.58 8.16 3.02
CA THR A 68 9.68 7.27 3.41
C THR A 68 9.30 5.79 3.41
N HIS A 69 8.13 5.45 2.86
CA HIS A 69 7.64 4.08 2.82
C HIS A 69 7.02 3.75 1.48
N LEU A 70 7.17 2.49 1.07
CA LEU A 70 6.33 1.88 0.05
C LEU A 70 5.10 1.29 0.74
N THR A 71 3.99 1.21 0.02
CA THR A 71 2.77 0.58 0.54
C THR A 71 2.29 -0.45 -0.46
N LEU A 72 2.24 -1.71 -0.03
CA LEU A 72 1.71 -2.80 -0.85
C LEU A 72 0.36 -3.21 -0.28
N GLU A 73 -0.68 -3.20 -1.12
CA GLU A 73 -2.03 -3.56 -0.69
C GLU A 73 -2.59 -4.69 -1.53
N THR A 74 -3.28 -5.61 -0.88
CA THR A 74 -4.03 -6.67 -1.55
C THR A 74 -5.30 -6.96 -0.76
N ASP A 75 -6.34 -7.40 -1.47
CA ASP A 75 -7.61 -7.74 -0.83
C ASP A 75 -7.65 -9.22 -0.52
N LEU A 76 -8.04 -9.55 0.70
CA LEU A 76 -8.23 -10.93 1.15
C LEU A 76 -9.69 -11.36 0.95
N GLU A 77 -10.63 -10.42 1.06
CA GLU A 77 -12.05 -10.62 0.76
C GLU A 77 -12.61 -9.34 0.20
N GLY A 78 -13.36 -9.44 -0.89
CA GLY A 78 -14.03 -8.32 -1.51
C GLY A 78 -13.16 -7.62 -2.55
N SER A 79 -13.59 -6.44 -2.93
CA SER A 79 -12.92 -5.61 -3.93
C SER A 79 -13.09 -4.14 -3.57
N GLU A 80 -12.22 -3.31 -4.12
CA GLU A 80 -12.22 -1.88 -3.86
C GLU A 80 -11.78 -1.12 -5.10
N LEU A 81 -12.12 0.15 -5.16
CA LEU A 81 -11.53 1.05 -6.12
C LEU A 81 -10.39 1.82 -5.46
N PHE A 82 -9.45 2.26 -6.26
CA PHE A 82 -8.36 3.11 -5.82
C PHE A 82 -8.10 4.18 -6.88
N GLU A 83 -7.44 5.26 -6.46
CA GLU A 83 -7.01 6.33 -7.38
C GLU A 83 -5.59 6.72 -7.03
N VAL A 84 -4.82 7.05 -8.06
CA VAL A 84 -3.45 7.55 -7.92
C VAL A 84 -3.36 8.90 -8.61
N SER A 85 -2.82 9.90 -7.94
CA SER A 85 -2.65 11.23 -8.51
C SER A 85 -1.66 11.20 -9.67
N LEU A 86 -1.95 12.00 -10.68
CA LEU A 86 -1.05 12.19 -11.82
C LEU A 86 0.03 13.26 -11.55
N GLY A 87 0.27 13.60 -10.28
CA GLY A 87 1.37 14.47 -9.89
C GLY A 87 0.97 15.62 -8.98
N GLU A 88 -0.28 16.05 -9.00
CA GLU A 88 -0.74 17.13 -8.13
C GLU A 88 -1.10 16.61 -6.75
N PHE A 89 -0.69 17.34 -5.72
CA PHE A 89 -1.08 17.03 -4.36
C PHE A 89 -0.97 18.30 -3.51
N SER A 90 -2.04 18.60 -2.79
CA SER A 90 -2.09 19.75 -1.89
C SER A 90 -2.41 19.25 -0.49
N PRO A 91 -1.42 19.27 0.44
CA PRO A 91 -1.67 18.86 1.82
C PRO A 91 -2.75 19.72 2.46
N THR A 92 -3.65 19.09 3.22
CA THR A 92 -4.72 19.77 3.95
C THR A 92 -4.46 19.81 5.44
N LYS A 93 -3.48 19.05 5.91
CA LYS A 93 -3.05 18.99 7.31
C LYS A 93 -1.54 18.81 7.38
N PRO A 94 -0.90 19.16 8.50
CA PRO A 94 0.51 18.84 8.69
C PRO A 94 0.74 17.33 8.60
N THR A 95 1.92 16.93 8.14
CA THR A 95 2.29 15.52 8.07
C THR A 95 2.31 14.88 9.45
N ASP A 96 1.72 13.70 9.55
CA ASP A 96 1.90 12.83 10.71
C ASP A 96 3.23 12.10 10.51
N GLU A 97 4.29 12.62 11.13
CA GLU A 97 5.64 12.09 10.93
C GLU A 97 5.81 10.69 11.51
N ALA A 98 5.12 10.38 12.60
CA ALA A 98 5.22 9.05 13.21
C ALA A 98 4.66 7.96 12.29
N ALA A 99 3.58 8.26 11.58
CA ALA A 99 2.96 7.32 10.65
C ALA A 99 3.46 7.50 9.21
N ASP A 100 4.23 8.56 8.94
CA ASP A 100 4.64 8.95 7.59
C ASP A 100 3.42 9.07 6.67
N ILE A 101 2.44 9.86 7.11
CA ILE A 101 1.22 10.09 6.33
C ILE A 101 0.96 11.58 6.22
N THR A 102 0.84 12.06 4.99
CA THR A 102 0.34 13.38 4.69
C THR A 102 -1.00 13.23 3.98
N VAL A 103 -2.02 13.89 4.50
CA VAL A 103 -3.38 13.87 3.94
C VAL A 103 -3.60 15.11 3.10
N GLY A 104 -4.24 14.95 1.96
CA GLY A 104 -4.46 16.10 1.09
C GLY A 104 -5.45 15.83 -0.04
N SER A 105 -5.44 16.74 -1.00
CA SER A 105 -6.29 16.63 -2.18
C SER A 105 -5.43 16.56 -3.45
N ALA A 106 -6.00 16.01 -4.50
CA ALA A 106 -5.35 15.94 -5.81
C ALA A 106 -6.39 16.25 -6.88
N GLY A 107 -5.92 16.80 -7.98
CA GLY A 107 -6.81 17.15 -9.09
C GLY A 107 -7.09 15.97 -10.00
N THR A 108 -6.14 15.65 -10.87
CA THR A 108 -6.31 14.60 -11.87
C THR A 108 -5.71 13.29 -11.35
N SER A 109 -6.45 12.19 -11.55
CA SER A 109 -6.00 10.89 -11.08
C SER A 109 -6.34 9.81 -12.11
N ILE A 110 -5.68 8.64 -11.97
CA ILE A 110 -6.12 7.41 -12.62
C ILE A 110 -6.79 6.55 -11.56
N ALA A 111 -7.78 5.76 -12.00
CA ALA A 111 -8.53 4.89 -11.12
C ALA A 111 -8.39 3.44 -11.56
N GLY A 112 -8.46 2.53 -10.62
CA GLY A 112 -8.43 1.10 -10.88
C GLY A 112 -9.20 0.33 -9.83
N MET A 113 -9.32 -0.98 -10.04
CA MET A 113 -9.97 -1.88 -9.10
C MET A 113 -8.95 -2.85 -8.53
N LEU A 114 -8.96 -2.99 -7.21
CA LEU A 114 -8.19 -4.03 -6.52
C LEU A 114 -9.16 -5.12 -6.06
N CYS A 115 -8.72 -6.35 -6.08
CA CYS A 115 -9.51 -7.49 -5.68
C CYS A 115 -8.59 -8.64 -5.23
N GLU A 116 -9.19 -9.74 -4.83
CA GLU A 116 -8.43 -10.92 -4.44
C GLU A 116 -7.53 -11.40 -5.57
N GLY A 117 -6.30 -11.76 -5.23
CA GLY A 117 -5.33 -12.26 -6.19
C GLY A 117 -4.53 -11.19 -6.92
N ARG A 118 -4.78 -9.90 -6.65
CA ARG A 118 -4.03 -8.79 -7.22
C ARG A 118 -3.43 -7.92 -6.13
N PHE A 119 -2.42 -7.15 -6.50
CA PHE A 119 -1.83 -6.19 -5.58
C PHE A 119 -1.63 -4.84 -6.25
N ALA A 120 -1.58 -3.81 -5.43
CA ALA A 120 -1.16 -2.47 -5.83
C ALA A 120 0.02 -2.08 -4.93
N LEU A 121 1.11 -1.64 -5.53
CA LEU A 121 2.28 -1.13 -4.82
C LEU A 121 2.38 0.36 -5.09
N TYR A 122 2.14 1.16 -4.06
CA TYR A 122 2.26 2.61 -4.13
C TYR A 122 3.67 2.99 -3.73
N LEU A 123 4.32 3.81 -4.55
CA LEU A 123 5.70 4.23 -4.32
C LEU A 123 5.77 5.40 -3.35
N ALA A 124 6.94 5.61 -2.75
CA ALA A 124 7.16 6.75 -1.89
C ALA A 124 6.97 8.05 -2.68
N GLY A 125 6.31 9.02 -2.07
CA GLY A 125 6.02 10.30 -2.71
C GLY A 125 4.81 10.30 -3.64
N GLU A 126 4.17 9.16 -3.82
CA GLU A 126 3.04 9.01 -4.75
C GLU A 126 1.71 9.17 -4.01
N PRO A 127 0.93 10.23 -4.26
CA PRO A 127 -0.35 10.39 -3.58
C PRO A 127 -1.38 9.41 -4.14
N TYR A 128 -2.11 8.76 -3.26
CA TYR A 128 -3.12 7.79 -3.65
C TYR A 128 -4.25 7.76 -2.64
N LYS A 129 -5.35 7.14 -3.01
CA LYS A 129 -6.42 6.78 -2.08
C LYS A 129 -6.95 5.40 -2.44
N SER A 130 -7.23 4.60 -1.42
CA SER A 130 -7.71 3.23 -1.57
C SER A 130 -8.87 2.98 -0.61
N GLY A 131 -9.40 1.76 -0.61
CA GLY A 131 -10.57 1.46 0.22
C GLY A 131 -11.82 2.15 -0.28
N LEU A 132 -11.89 2.45 -1.57
CA LEU A 132 -13.03 3.16 -2.14
C LEU A 132 -14.11 2.16 -2.54
N LYS A 133 -15.35 2.58 -2.42
CA LYS A 133 -16.50 1.72 -2.65
C LYS A 133 -16.57 1.24 -4.09
N ALA A 134 -16.53 -0.07 -4.30
CA ALA A 134 -16.81 -0.71 -5.56
C ALA A 134 -18.25 -1.21 -5.54
N LYS A 135 -18.88 -1.27 -6.73
CA LYS A 135 -20.26 -1.71 -6.85
C LYS A 135 -20.42 -3.12 -6.29
N GLY A 136 -21.39 -3.28 -5.39
CA GLY A 136 -21.73 -4.58 -4.83
C GLY A 136 -20.85 -5.04 -3.68
N CYS A 137 -19.86 -4.25 -3.28
CA CYS A 137 -18.99 -4.61 -2.16
C CYS A 137 -19.28 -3.72 -0.96
N GLY A 138 -19.83 -4.30 0.12
CA GLY A 138 -20.12 -3.57 1.36
C GLY A 138 -19.13 -3.84 2.47
N LYS A 139 -18.22 -4.80 2.29
CA LYS A 139 -17.25 -5.21 3.32
C LYS A 139 -15.97 -5.64 2.63
N LEU A 140 -14.86 -5.20 3.19
CA LEU A 140 -13.55 -5.40 2.59
C LEU A 140 -12.57 -5.86 3.65
N LYS A 141 -11.93 -7.01 3.44
CA LYS A 141 -10.83 -7.46 4.28
C LYS A 141 -9.56 -7.32 3.47
N LYS A 142 -8.59 -6.60 3.99
CA LYS A 142 -7.38 -6.31 3.24
C LYS A 142 -6.12 -6.46 4.07
N ALA A 143 -5.01 -6.69 3.38
CA ALA A 143 -3.68 -6.70 3.94
C ALA A 143 -2.92 -5.50 3.39
N VAL A 144 -2.39 -4.68 4.28
CA VAL A 144 -1.60 -3.50 3.93
C VAL A 144 -0.19 -3.69 4.47
N PHE A 145 0.78 -3.75 3.57
CA PHE A 145 2.20 -3.88 3.92
C PHE A 145 2.82 -2.50 3.85
N THR A 146 3.39 -2.05 4.96
CA THR A 146 4.12 -0.78 5.04
C THR A 146 5.60 -1.11 5.10
N ILE A 147 6.38 -0.58 4.15
CA ILE A 147 7.75 -1.00 3.90
C ILE A 147 8.63 0.24 3.87
N GLU A 148 9.59 0.34 4.81
CA GLU A 148 10.54 1.45 4.79
C GLU A 148 11.39 1.39 3.54
N LEU A 149 11.75 2.56 3.02
CA LEU A 149 12.74 2.63 1.94
C LEU A 149 14.06 2.07 2.46
N ASP A 150 14.83 1.46 1.56
CA ASP A 150 16.14 0.93 1.91
C ASP A 150 17.07 2.05 2.37
N GLU A 151 18.00 1.73 3.27
CA GLU A 151 19.03 2.68 3.67
C GLU A 151 19.95 2.94 2.49
N ASP A 152 20.43 4.18 2.37
CA ASP A 152 21.35 4.54 1.32
C ASP A 152 22.69 3.84 1.55
N ALA A 153 23.22 3.25 0.48
CA ALA A 153 24.47 2.52 0.57
C ALA A 153 25.70 3.44 0.51
N GLU A 154 25.52 4.69 0.09
CA GLU A 154 26.65 5.57 -0.09
C GLU A 154 27.29 6.00 1.23
N GLU A 155 26.60 5.80 2.33
CA GLU A 155 27.17 6.10 3.63
C GLU A 155 28.42 5.30 3.91
N THR A 156 28.60 4.20 3.21
CA THR A 156 29.80 3.42 3.35
C THR A 156 30.95 3.98 2.54
N GLU A 157 30.69 4.94 1.72
CA GLU A 157 31.69 5.60 0.91
C GLU A 157 32.55 6.46 1.79
N ALA A 158 33.78 6.24 1.85
CA ALA A 158 34.61 6.95 2.82
C ALA A 158 35.84 7.56 2.18
#